data_013a18b813251d7185824c4f33b5f6e7
#
_entry.id   013a18b813251d7185824c4f33b5f6e7
#
_cell.length_a   1.000
_cell.length_b   1.000
_cell.length_c   1.000
_cell.angle_alpha   90.00
_cell.angle_beta   90.00
_cell.angle_gamma   90.00
#
_symmetry.space_group_name_H-M   'P 1'
#
loop_
_entity.id
_entity.type
_entity.pdbx_description
1 polymer ?
#
loop_
_entity_poly.entity_id
_entity_poly.type
_entity_poly.pdbx_seq_one_letter_code
_entity_poly.pdbx_strand_id
1 'polypeptide(L)'
;MLIKRNIYVTTLAIATTTVGLQAQAQDNEITPLSDWNYEDIYEAGGIRADKLMDAEVFGDNEEEIGSVENVLLTQDNNIAAIIAQVGGLWDIGDTHVLVPWENIELHEGGVKLPVTEDNVDEYGLFASDEYITEQSLSQTQQVDDDLDTGSDIWKLTDVLDDYASVGEGVGYGYIDNILFSRNGEIQGVVVDTDSRGPYAFPFYGYGYGWAPSYATYSMQYDEDEIGEMQPFDYERYESLIE
;
A
#
# COMPACT_ATOMS: atom_id res chain seq x y z
N MET A 1 10.30 -80.38 -28.31
CA MET A 1 9.32 -79.30 -28.53
C MET A 1 9.70 -78.12 -27.58
N LEU A 2 10.48 -77.15 -28.11
CA LEU A 2 10.99 -76.09 -27.34
C LEU A 2 10.08 -74.83 -27.51
N ILE A 3 9.47 -74.39 -26.42
CA ILE A 3 8.62 -73.23 -26.41
C ILE A 3 9.54 -71.99 -26.17
N LYS A 4 9.70 -71.13 -27.17
CA LYS A 4 10.40 -69.80 -27.02
C LYS A 4 9.44 -68.79 -26.36
N ARG A 5 9.77 -68.34 -25.15
CA ARG A 5 9.10 -67.21 -24.49
C ARG A 5 9.74 -65.94 -24.99
N ASN A 6 8.96 -65.14 -25.71
CA ASN A 6 9.36 -63.72 -26.02
C ASN A 6 9.06 -62.86 -24.82
N ILE A 7 10.11 -62.22 -24.32
CA ILE A 7 10.01 -61.19 -23.28
C ILE A 7 9.96 -59.83 -23.99
N TYR A 8 8.82 -59.16 -23.94
CA TYR A 8 8.71 -57.76 -24.36
C TYR A 8 9.15 -56.86 -23.19
N VAL A 9 10.23 -56.17 -23.36
CA VAL A 9 10.67 -55.10 -22.45
C VAL A 9 9.99 -53.80 -22.90
N THR A 10 9.01 -53.35 -22.14
CA THR A 10 8.36 -52.06 -22.36
C THR A 10 9.15 -50.98 -21.63
N THR A 11 9.86 -50.18 -22.40
CA THR A 11 10.59 -49.01 -21.85
C THR A 11 9.58 -47.88 -21.65
N LEU A 12 9.28 -47.56 -20.40
CA LEU A 12 8.46 -46.40 -20.04
C LEU A 12 9.36 -45.16 -20.08
N ALA A 13 9.18 -44.31 -21.07
CA ALA A 13 9.84 -43.02 -21.12
C ALA A 13 9.06 -42.03 -20.22
N ILE A 14 9.65 -41.63 -19.08
CA ILE A 14 9.15 -40.59 -18.23
C ILE A 14 9.60 -39.25 -18.84
N ALA A 15 8.69 -38.54 -19.49
CA ALA A 15 8.89 -37.17 -19.89
C ALA A 15 8.73 -36.26 -18.67
N THR A 16 9.85 -35.80 -18.12
CA THR A 16 9.85 -34.71 -17.11
C THR A 16 9.59 -33.38 -17.82
N THR A 17 8.36 -32.92 -17.81
CA THR A 17 8.04 -31.53 -18.15
C THR A 17 8.49 -30.66 -17.02
N THR A 18 9.64 -30.00 -17.19
CA THR A 18 10.03 -28.83 -16.39
C THR A 18 9.09 -27.69 -16.78
N VAL A 19 8.08 -27.43 -15.95
CA VAL A 19 7.34 -26.18 -16.00
C VAL A 19 8.32 -25.13 -15.50
N GLY A 20 8.95 -24.39 -16.40
CA GLY A 20 9.65 -23.18 -16.08
C GLY A 20 8.61 -22.18 -15.60
N LEU A 21 8.65 -21.81 -14.32
CA LEU A 21 8.04 -20.57 -13.85
C LEU A 21 8.80 -19.45 -14.57
N GLN A 22 8.24 -18.96 -15.65
CA GLN A 22 8.59 -17.65 -16.15
C GLN A 22 7.92 -16.67 -15.17
N ALA A 23 8.73 -16.04 -14.33
CA ALA A 23 8.34 -14.78 -13.71
C ALA A 23 7.97 -13.86 -14.90
N GLN A 24 6.69 -13.59 -15.06
CA GLN A 24 6.25 -12.51 -15.93
C GLN A 24 6.70 -11.24 -15.21
N ALA A 25 7.75 -10.61 -15.75
CA ALA A 25 7.93 -9.20 -15.49
C ALA A 25 6.63 -8.54 -15.95
N GLN A 26 5.88 -7.93 -15.04
CA GLN A 26 4.85 -7.01 -15.44
C GLN A 26 5.58 -5.88 -16.19
N ASP A 27 5.42 -5.85 -17.50
CA ASP A 27 5.69 -4.64 -18.27
C ASP A 27 4.62 -3.63 -17.82
N ASN A 28 4.91 -2.89 -16.75
CA ASN A 28 4.11 -1.73 -16.38
C ASN A 28 4.35 -0.69 -17.47
N GLU A 29 3.47 -0.68 -18.45
CA GLU A 29 3.49 0.32 -19.50
C GLU A 29 3.12 1.66 -18.87
N ILE A 30 3.99 2.66 -19.01
CA ILE A 30 3.75 4.01 -18.49
C ILE A 30 2.53 4.57 -19.21
N THR A 31 1.50 4.91 -18.46
CA THR A 31 0.29 5.55 -19.00
C THR A 31 0.64 6.96 -19.48
N PRO A 32 0.51 7.28 -20.79
CA PRO A 32 0.69 8.65 -21.25
C PRO A 32 -0.27 9.61 -20.54
N LEU A 33 0.17 10.79 -20.15
CA LEU A 33 -0.70 11.77 -19.48
C LEU A 33 -1.86 12.21 -20.35
N SER A 34 -1.75 12.12 -21.69
CA SER A 34 -2.87 12.35 -22.62
C SER A 34 -4.01 11.34 -22.47
N ASP A 35 -3.71 10.14 -21.95
CA ASP A 35 -4.68 9.07 -21.74
C ASP A 35 -5.11 8.98 -20.27
N TRP A 36 -4.47 9.77 -19.40
CA TRP A 36 -4.78 9.86 -17.99
C TRP A 36 -5.97 10.79 -17.73
N ASN A 37 -7.01 10.27 -17.09
CA ASN A 37 -8.26 10.98 -16.88
C ASN A 37 -8.67 10.99 -15.42
N TYR A 38 -8.80 12.18 -14.84
CA TYR A 38 -9.26 12.34 -13.46
C TYR A 38 -10.72 11.92 -13.25
N GLU A 39 -11.54 11.94 -14.30
CA GLU A 39 -12.96 11.56 -14.18
C GLU A 39 -13.11 10.14 -13.66
N ASP A 40 -12.26 9.21 -14.11
CA ASP A 40 -12.29 7.82 -13.65
C ASP A 40 -11.97 7.72 -12.15
N ILE A 41 -11.04 8.55 -11.66
CA ILE A 41 -10.68 8.63 -10.24
C ILE A 41 -11.81 9.27 -9.43
N TYR A 42 -12.40 10.36 -9.92
CA TYR A 42 -13.51 11.03 -9.23
C TYR A 42 -14.75 10.15 -9.17
N GLU A 43 -15.08 9.42 -10.25
CA GLU A 43 -16.22 8.49 -10.27
C GLU A 43 -16.00 7.26 -9.37
N ALA A 44 -14.77 6.78 -9.28
CA ALA A 44 -14.46 5.64 -8.42
C ALA A 44 -14.49 6.01 -6.94
N GLY A 45 -14.06 7.23 -6.61
CA GLY A 45 -13.80 7.62 -5.23
C GLY A 45 -12.77 6.73 -4.56
N GLY A 46 -12.62 6.83 -3.25
CA GLY A 46 -11.73 5.95 -2.51
C GLY A 46 -11.24 6.53 -1.21
N ILE A 47 -10.00 6.26 -0.86
CA ILE A 47 -9.38 6.69 0.39
C ILE A 47 -8.23 7.63 0.07
N ARG A 48 -8.20 8.75 0.75
CA ARG A 48 -7.07 9.68 0.72
C ARG A 48 -6.09 9.33 1.83
N ALA A 49 -4.80 9.35 1.52
CA ALA A 49 -3.75 9.09 2.50
C ALA A 49 -3.80 10.05 3.68
N ASP A 50 -3.99 11.36 3.41
CA ASP A 50 -4.09 12.40 4.46
C ASP A 50 -5.31 12.24 5.37
N LYS A 51 -6.37 11.58 4.88
CA LYS A 51 -7.57 11.28 5.68
C LYS A 51 -7.47 9.96 6.42
N LEU A 52 -6.73 9.01 5.88
CA LEU A 52 -6.48 7.73 6.54
C LEU A 52 -5.46 7.88 7.68
N MET A 53 -4.43 8.70 7.48
CA MET A 53 -3.55 9.13 8.56
C MET A 53 -4.37 9.98 9.53
N ASP A 54 -4.23 9.79 10.79
CA ASP A 54 -5.02 10.44 11.86
C ASP A 54 -6.52 10.10 11.88
N ALA A 55 -6.98 9.15 11.04
CA ALA A 55 -8.37 8.71 11.07
C ALA A 55 -8.75 8.09 12.43
N GLU A 56 -9.97 8.34 12.89
CA GLU A 56 -10.47 7.74 14.12
C GLU A 56 -10.52 6.21 14.00
N VAL A 57 -10.15 5.52 15.07
CA VAL A 57 -10.21 4.06 15.16
C VAL A 57 -11.35 3.66 16.09
N PHE A 58 -12.26 2.84 15.57
CA PHE A 58 -13.39 2.27 16.30
C PHE A 58 -13.13 0.79 16.60
N GLY A 59 -13.46 0.37 17.81
CA GLY A 59 -13.44 -1.03 18.21
C GLY A 59 -14.70 -1.79 17.77
N ASP A 60 -14.74 -3.09 18.07
CA ASP A 60 -15.89 -3.95 17.72
C ASP A 60 -17.23 -3.45 18.27
N ASN A 61 -17.23 -2.74 19.39
CA ASN A 61 -18.40 -2.19 20.06
C ASN A 61 -18.79 -0.77 19.57
N GLU A 62 -18.19 -0.29 18.48
CA GLU A 62 -18.41 1.05 17.91
C GLU A 62 -17.97 2.20 18.82
N GLU A 63 -17.10 1.94 19.78
CA GLU A 63 -16.46 2.98 20.58
C GLU A 63 -15.18 3.43 19.89
N GLU A 64 -14.95 4.74 19.91
CA GLU A 64 -13.65 5.30 19.52
C GLU A 64 -12.58 4.83 20.50
N ILE A 65 -11.54 4.18 20.01
CA ILE A 65 -10.49 3.57 20.83
C ILE A 65 -9.11 4.14 20.55
N GLY A 66 -8.98 5.04 19.57
CA GLY A 66 -7.70 5.64 19.21
C GLY A 66 -7.70 6.24 17.80
N SER A 67 -6.52 6.31 17.19
CA SER A 67 -6.33 6.83 15.83
C SER A 67 -5.35 6.00 15.01
N VAL A 68 -5.42 6.12 13.69
CA VAL A 68 -4.43 5.55 12.77
C VAL A 68 -3.15 6.37 12.88
N GLU A 69 -2.04 5.73 13.16
CA GLU A 69 -0.73 6.36 13.28
C GLU A 69 0.11 6.19 12.02
N ASN A 70 -0.01 5.04 11.38
CA ASN A 70 0.70 4.78 10.14
C ASN A 70 -0.03 3.77 9.26
N VAL A 71 0.35 3.74 7.99
CA VAL A 71 -0.13 2.78 7.00
C VAL A 71 1.07 2.10 6.37
N LEU A 72 1.03 0.78 6.26
CA LEU A 72 2.08 -0.01 5.66
C LEU A 72 1.71 -0.42 4.24
N LEU A 73 2.58 -0.08 3.29
CA LEU A 73 2.45 -0.37 1.88
C LEU A 73 3.41 -1.47 1.46
N THR A 74 3.03 -2.29 0.49
CA THR A 74 3.86 -3.35 -0.09
C THR A 74 4.21 -3.09 -1.55
N GLN A 75 5.13 -3.88 -2.09
CA GLN A 75 5.53 -3.85 -3.50
C GLN A 75 4.38 -4.13 -4.48
N ASP A 76 3.30 -4.75 -4.02
CA ASP A 76 2.10 -4.99 -4.82
C ASP A 76 1.20 -3.75 -4.96
N ASN A 77 1.70 -2.58 -4.50
CA ASN A 77 1.01 -1.28 -4.59
C ASN A 77 -0.30 -1.23 -3.78
N ASN A 78 -0.34 -1.94 -2.68
CA ASN A 78 -1.51 -2.03 -1.82
C ASN A 78 -1.19 -1.63 -0.39
N ILE A 79 -2.22 -1.16 0.32
CA ILE A 79 -2.20 -1.13 1.78
C ILE A 79 -2.18 -2.59 2.27
N ALA A 80 -1.17 -2.94 3.06
CA ALA A 80 -1.06 -4.25 3.67
C ALA A 80 -1.61 -4.28 5.09
N ALA A 81 -1.36 -3.22 5.84
CA ALA A 81 -1.78 -3.09 7.23
C ALA A 81 -1.86 -1.61 7.64
N ILE A 82 -2.50 -1.34 8.75
CA ILE A 82 -2.34 -0.07 9.47
C ILE A 82 -1.66 -0.32 10.82
N ILE A 83 -1.04 0.72 11.34
CA ILE A 83 -0.61 0.82 12.74
C ILE A 83 -1.57 1.80 13.41
N ALA A 84 -2.28 1.33 14.41
CA ALA A 84 -3.20 2.15 15.19
C ALA A 84 -2.65 2.35 16.60
N GLN A 85 -2.69 3.58 17.10
CA GLN A 85 -2.49 3.88 18.50
C GLN A 85 -3.83 3.73 19.22
N VAL A 86 -3.91 2.81 20.18
CA VAL A 86 -5.13 2.50 20.91
C VAL A 86 -4.88 2.55 22.43
N GLY A 87 -5.91 2.75 23.22
CA GLY A 87 -5.85 2.55 24.66
C GLY A 87 -5.88 3.78 25.55
N GLY A 88 -5.80 5.00 25.03
CA GLY A 88 -5.82 6.23 25.84
C GLY A 88 -7.06 6.39 26.74
N LEU A 89 -8.16 5.69 26.44
CA LEU A 89 -9.40 5.67 27.27
C LEU A 89 -9.43 4.56 28.31
N TRP A 90 -8.51 3.56 28.22
CA TRP A 90 -8.59 2.33 29.00
C TRP A 90 -7.63 2.30 30.23
N ASP A 91 -6.98 3.42 30.56
CA ASP A 91 -5.94 3.49 31.61
C ASP A 91 -4.75 2.51 31.41
N ILE A 92 -4.60 1.90 30.23
CA ILE A 92 -3.54 0.92 29.91
C ILE A 92 -2.30 1.61 29.36
N GLY A 93 -2.40 2.89 29.01
CA GLY A 93 -1.36 3.62 28.25
C GLY A 93 -1.57 3.44 26.73
N ASP A 94 -0.74 4.12 25.96
CA ASP A 94 -0.81 4.04 24.51
C ASP A 94 -0.19 2.72 24.05
N THR A 95 -0.94 1.93 23.30
CA THR A 95 -0.52 0.67 22.71
C THR A 95 -0.63 0.76 21.19
N HIS A 96 0.43 0.40 20.48
CA HIS A 96 0.42 0.36 19.02
C HIS A 96 0.06 -1.04 18.55
N VAL A 97 -0.94 -1.12 17.68
CA VAL A 97 -1.43 -2.39 17.13
C VAL A 97 -1.36 -2.34 15.62
N LEU A 98 -0.62 -3.27 15.05
CA LEU A 98 -0.62 -3.54 13.62
C LEU A 98 -1.83 -4.42 13.29
N VAL A 99 -2.66 -3.98 12.35
CA VAL A 99 -3.84 -4.71 11.89
C VAL A 99 -3.77 -4.89 10.37
N PRO A 100 -3.82 -6.14 9.86
CA PRO A 100 -3.87 -6.41 8.43
C PRO A 100 -5.06 -5.70 7.76
N TRP A 101 -4.86 -5.15 6.56
CA TRP A 101 -5.90 -4.41 5.83
C TRP A 101 -7.19 -5.22 5.62
N GLU A 102 -7.05 -6.53 5.39
CA GLU A 102 -8.20 -7.44 5.21
C GLU A 102 -9.11 -7.57 6.44
N ASN A 103 -8.62 -7.17 7.62
CA ASN A 103 -9.36 -7.21 8.89
C ASN A 103 -9.93 -5.83 9.29
N ILE A 104 -9.86 -4.86 8.38
CA ILE A 104 -10.31 -3.49 8.61
C ILE A 104 -11.61 -3.24 7.87
N GLU A 105 -12.57 -2.63 8.56
CA GLU A 105 -13.80 -2.13 7.97
C GLU A 105 -13.75 -0.61 7.89
N LEU A 106 -14.05 -0.05 6.72
CA LEU A 106 -14.18 1.41 6.57
C LEU A 106 -15.44 1.87 7.32
N HIS A 107 -15.26 2.88 8.13
CA HIS A 107 -16.30 3.47 8.96
C HIS A 107 -16.47 4.96 8.60
N GLU A 108 -17.65 5.53 8.85
CA GLU A 108 -17.87 6.97 8.71
C GLU A 108 -16.96 7.72 9.71
N GLY A 109 -16.01 8.50 9.19
CA GLY A 109 -15.03 9.23 9.98
C GLY A 109 -13.76 8.46 10.33
N GLY A 110 -13.62 7.19 9.92
CA GLY A 110 -12.40 6.45 10.24
C GLY A 110 -12.39 4.99 9.82
N VAL A 111 -11.81 4.16 10.68
CA VAL A 111 -11.69 2.71 10.45
C VAL A 111 -12.14 1.93 11.68
N LYS A 112 -12.75 0.77 11.46
CA LYS A 112 -13.11 -0.16 12.51
C LYS A 112 -12.16 -1.34 12.53
N LEU A 113 -11.66 -1.68 13.72
CA LEU A 113 -10.70 -2.75 13.96
C LEU A 113 -11.30 -3.83 14.87
N PRO A 114 -10.83 -5.09 14.75
CA PRO A 114 -11.19 -6.18 15.65
C PRO A 114 -10.45 -6.08 16.99
N VAL A 115 -10.26 -4.86 17.51
CA VAL A 115 -9.53 -4.58 18.76
C VAL A 115 -10.50 -4.06 19.81
N THR A 116 -10.37 -4.52 21.03
CA THR A 116 -11.15 -4.11 22.20
C THR A 116 -10.25 -4.03 23.43
N GLU A 117 -10.71 -3.36 24.50
CA GLU A 117 -10.04 -3.36 25.79
C GLU A 117 -9.74 -4.78 26.30
N ASP A 118 -10.70 -5.70 26.10
CA ASP A 118 -10.60 -7.08 26.61
C ASP A 118 -9.57 -7.94 25.86
N ASN A 119 -9.28 -7.64 24.56
CA ASN A 119 -8.43 -8.47 23.71
C ASN A 119 -7.08 -7.83 23.33
N VAL A 120 -6.89 -6.53 23.58
CA VAL A 120 -5.64 -5.85 23.18
C VAL A 120 -4.40 -6.48 23.80
N ASP A 121 -4.47 -6.89 25.05
CA ASP A 121 -3.37 -7.55 25.76
C ASP A 121 -3.16 -9.02 25.35
N GLU A 122 -4.08 -9.61 24.59
CA GLU A 122 -3.96 -10.97 24.07
C GLU A 122 -3.10 -11.04 22.80
N TYR A 123 -2.93 -9.91 22.10
CA TYR A 123 -2.07 -9.85 20.92
C TYR A 123 -0.60 -9.94 21.30
N GLY A 124 0.12 -10.83 20.62
CA GLY A 124 1.57 -10.98 20.84
C GLY A 124 2.32 -9.71 20.44
N LEU A 125 3.31 -9.33 21.24
CA LEU A 125 4.22 -8.25 20.89
C LEU A 125 5.19 -8.74 19.81
N PHE A 126 5.27 -8.01 18.70
CA PHE A 126 6.31 -8.19 17.70
C PHE A 126 7.66 -7.77 18.29
N ALA A 127 8.68 -8.61 18.15
CA ALA A 127 9.97 -8.31 18.72
C ALA A 127 10.61 -7.11 18.01
N SER A 128 10.96 -6.08 18.77
CA SER A 128 11.51 -4.81 18.26
C SER A 128 12.88 -4.92 17.59
N ASP A 129 13.55 -6.07 17.66
CA ASP A 129 14.82 -6.37 17.00
C ASP A 129 14.65 -7.07 15.64
N GLU A 130 13.40 -7.27 15.19
CA GLU A 130 13.06 -7.84 13.89
C GLU A 130 12.42 -6.78 13.00
N TYR A 131 12.73 -6.81 11.69
CA TYR A 131 12.03 -6.00 10.71
C TYR A 131 10.66 -6.59 10.37
N ILE A 132 9.65 -5.76 10.23
CA ILE A 132 8.37 -6.18 9.66
C ILE A 132 8.61 -6.65 8.22
N THR A 133 8.06 -7.82 7.92
CA THR A 133 8.07 -8.45 6.59
C THR A 133 6.64 -8.74 6.14
N GLU A 134 6.41 -8.99 4.87
CA GLU A 134 5.09 -9.37 4.37
C GLU A 134 4.46 -10.54 5.14
N GLN A 135 5.29 -11.48 5.61
CA GLN A 135 4.81 -12.62 6.39
C GLN A 135 4.27 -12.20 7.76
N SER A 136 4.87 -11.20 8.40
CA SER A 136 4.42 -10.66 9.70
C SER A 136 3.16 -9.78 9.57
N LEU A 137 2.85 -9.29 8.36
CA LEU A 137 1.64 -8.48 8.11
C LEU A 137 0.33 -9.29 8.12
N SER A 138 0.38 -10.61 8.20
CA SER A 138 -0.81 -11.47 8.14
C SER A 138 -1.56 -11.64 9.47
N GLN A 139 -1.09 -11.03 10.54
CA GLN A 139 -1.66 -11.19 11.88
C GLN A 139 -1.76 -9.85 12.60
N THR A 140 -2.85 -9.67 13.36
CA THR A 140 -2.95 -8.57 14.32
C THR A 140 -1.98 -8.80 15.47
N GLN A 141 -1.15 -7.81 15.78
CA GLN A 141 -0.12 -7.90 16.80
C GLN A 141 0.22 -6.52 17.38
N GLN A 142 0.74 -6.50 18.61
CA GLN A 142 1.29 -5.27 19.16
C GLN A 142 2.67 -4.99 18.53
N VAL A 143 2.98 -3.73 18.34
CA VAL A 143 4.26 -3.27 17.77
C VAL A 143 4.80 -2.09 18.58
N ASP A 144 6.08 -1.81 18.45
CA ASP A 144 6.67 -0.60 19.01
C ASP A 144 6.32 0.63 18.11
N ASP A 145 6.29 1.82 18.68
CA ASP A 145 6.00 3.07 17.98
C ASP A 145 7.06 3.44 16.91
N ASP A 146 8.31 3.04 17.16
CA ASP A 146 9.45 3.23 16.26
C ASP A 146 9.74 2.02 15.34
N LEU A 147 8.72 1.18 15.10
CA LEU A 147 8.81 -0.03 14.30
C LEU A 147 9.61 0.17 13.00
N ASP A 148 10.63 -0.65 12.80
CA ASP A 148 11.40 -0.71 11.57
C ASP A 148 10.76 -1.63 10.53
N THR A 149 10.70 -1.16 9.27
CA THR A 149 10.22 -1.96 8.15
C THR A 149 11.38 -2.51 7.31
N GLY A 150 11.17 -3.68 6.72
CA GLY A 150 12.09 -4.24 5.72
C GLY A 150 12.09 -3.45 4.42
N SER A 151 12.97 -3.81 3.48
CA SER A 151 13.14 -3.11 2.20
C SER A 151 11.93 -3.17 1.26
N ASP A 152 10.98 -4.05 1.53
CA ASP A 152 9.84 -4.37 0.67
C ASP A 152 8.52 -3.80 1.21
N ILE A 153 8.59 -3.08 2.31
CA ILE A 153 7.46 -2.45 3.00
C ILE A 153 7.85 -1.03 3.33
N TRP A 154 6.95 -0.11 3.10
CA TRP A 154 7.13 1.27 3.51
C TRP A 154 6.04 1.78 4.43
N LYS A 155 6.40 2.68 5.30
CA LYS A 155 5.46 3.48 6.05
C LYS A 155 4.94 4.61 5.18
N LEU A 156 3.66 4.90 5.26
CA LEU A 156 3.08 6.03 4.52
C LEU A 156 3.71 7.37 4.94
N THR A 157 4.13 7.48 6.20
CA THR A 157 4.87 8.65 6.71
C THR A 157 6.24 8.86 6.05
N ASP A 158 6.85 7.79 5.51
CA ASP A 158 8.15 7.90 4.82
C ASP A 158 7.98 8.33 3.35
N VAL A 159 6.74 8.44 2.90
CA VAL A 159 6.37 8.65 1.51
C VAL A 159 5.70 10.02 1.30
N LEU A 160 4.82 10.40 2.21
CA LEU A 160 4.21 11.72 2.20
C LEU A 160 5.30 12.77 2.47
N ASP A 161 5.20 13.90 1.81
CA ASP A 161 6.19 14.98 1.82
C ASP A 161 7.53 14.66 1.13
N ASP A 162 7.69 13.46 0.55
CA ASP A 162 8.85 13.15 -0.28
C ASP A 162 8.90 14.02 -1.54
N TYR A 163 10.12 14.30 -1.95
CA TYR A 163 10.37 15.14 -3.12
C TYR A 163 10.03 14.44 -4.42
N ALA A 164 9.24 15.09 -5.26
CA ALA A 164 8.91 14.61 -6.58
C ALA A 164 9.77 15.28 -7.67
N SER A 165 10.31 14.50 -8.59
CA SER A 165 11.09 14.97 -9.72
C SER A 165 10.50 14.50 -11.05
N VAL A 166 10.76 15.24 -12.12
CA VAL A 166 10.34 14.93 -13.50
C VAL A 166 11.55 14.77 -14.40
N GLY A 167 11.39 14.04 -15.50
CA GLY A 167 12.39 13.85 -16.52
C GLY A 167 13.72 13.33 -15.94
N GLU A 168 14.83 14.01 -16.24
CA GLU A 168 16.18 13.62 -15.79
C GLU A 168 16.51 14.11 -14.37
N GLY A 169 15.51 14.16 -13.44
CA GLY A 169 15.71 14.54 -12.06
C GLY A 169 15.55 16.04 -11.79
N VAL A 170 14.81 16.74 -12.63
CA VAL A 170 14.41 18.12 -12.37
C VAL A 170 13.37 18.14 -11.25
N GLY A 171 13.58 18.98 -10.25
CA GLY A 171 12.65 19.15 -9.16
C GLY A 171 11.30 19.66 -9.60
N TYR A 172 10.23 19.04 -9.07
CA TYR A 172 8.87 19.38 -9.49
C TYR A 172 7.97 19.81 -8.31
N GLY A 173 7.99 19.09 -7.22
CA GLY A 173 7.15 19.35 -6.05
C GLY A 173 7.35 18.33 -4.95
N TYR A 174 6.32 18.14 -4.13
CA TYR A 174 6.31 17.17 -3.05
C TYR A 174 5.06 16.28 -3.15
N ILE A 175 5.15 15.05 -2.65
CA ILE A 175 4.00 14.16 -2.56
C ILE A 175 3.07 14.70 -1.48
N ASP A 176 1.95 15.25 -1.91
CA ASP A 176 0.91 15.80 -1.04
C ASP A 176 -0.06 14.71 -0.57
N ASN A 177 -0.33 13.73 -1.44
CA ASN A 177 -1.29 12.68 -1.13
C ASN A 177 -1.06 11.42 -1.95
N ILE A 178 -1.62 10.30 -1.47
CA ILE A 178 -1.82 9.09 -2.24
C ILE A 178 -3.31 8.77 -2.22
N LEU A 179 -3.83 8.41 -3.39
CA LEU A 179 -5.22 8.02 -3.57
C LEU A 179 -5.29 6.50 -3.66
N PHE A 180 -6.09 5.91 -2.79
CA PHE A 180 -6.31 4.47 -2.77
C PHE A 180 -7.75 4.14 -3.18
N SER A 181 -7.93 3.01 -3.81
CA SER A 181 -9.25 2.40 -4.00
C SER A 181 -9.83 1.96 -2.64
N ARG A 182 -11.12 1.64 -2.60
CA ARG A 182 -11.75 1.02 -1.42
C ARG A 182 -11.02 -0.24 -0.93
N ASN A 183 -10.34 -0.96 -1.81
CA ASN A 183 -9.63 -2.18 -1.49
C ASN A 183 -8.17 -1.93 -1.05
N GLY A 184 -7.74 -0.67 -0.98
CA GLY A 184 -6.38 -0.29 -0.58
C GLY A 184 -5.36 -0.27 -1.72
N GLU A 185 -5.77 -0.47 -2.99
CA GLU A 185 -4.85 -0.39 -4.14
C GLU A 185 -4.57 1.08 -4.48
N ILE A 186 -3.31 1.42 -4.75
CA ILE A 186 -2.92 2.78 -5.13
C ILE A 186 -3.50 3.11 -6.52
N GLN A 187 -4.35 4.14 -6.58
CA GLN A 187 -4.94 4.67 -7.81
C GLN A 187 -4.09 5.77 -8.43
N GLY A 188 -3.42 6.56 -7.61
CA GLY A 188 -2.59 7.66 -8.07
C GLY A 188 -1.85 8.35 -6.94
N VAL A 189 -0.85 9.15 -7.33
CA VAL A 189 -0.05 9.97 -6.43
C VAL A 189 -0.31 11.43 -6.74
N VAL A 190 -0.66 12.22 -5.74
CA VAL A 190 -0.87 13.65 -5.89
C VAL A 190 0.41 14.38 -5.49
N VAL A 191 0.94 15.16 -6.41
CA VAL A 191 2.11 16.00 -6.21
C VAL A 191 1.67 17.45 -6.18
N ASP A 192 1.96 18.15 -5.09
CA ASP A 192 1.75 19.59 -5.01
C ASP A 192 2.99 20.36 -5.47
N THR A 193 2.75 21.40 -6.22
CA THR A 193 3.75 22.35 -6.67
C THR A 193 3.39 23.74 -6.16
N ASP A 194 4.31 24.41 -5.52
CA ASP A 194 4.13 25.75 -4.92
C ASP A 194 3.47 26.79 -5.86
N SER A 195 3.52 26.56 -7.15
CA SER A 195 3.12 27.56 -8.15
C SER A 195 1.91 27.20 -9.00
N ARG A 196 1.50 25.95 -9.04
CA ARG A 196 0.46 25.47 -9.99
C ARG A 196 -0.67 24.69 -9.31
N GLY A 197 -0.49 24.28 -8.05
CA GLY A 197 -1.42 23.44 -7.29
C GLY A 197 -1.16 21.95 -7.47
N PRO A 198 -2.01 21.09 -6.86
CA PRO A 198 -1.84 19.64 -6.87
C PRO A 198 -2.21 19.04 -8.23
N TYR A 199 -1.44 18.03 -8.66
CA TYR A 199 -1.70 17.22 -9.83
C TYR A 199 -1.65 15.74 -9.45
N ALA A 200 -2.64 14.95 -9.87
CA ALA A 200 -2.65 13.51 -9.66
C ALA A 200 -1.98 12.79 -10.83
N PHE A 201 -1.03 11.94 -10.55
CA PHE A 201 -0.29 11.15 -11.53
C PHE A 201 -0.61 9.66 -11.39
N PRO A 202 -0.57 8.90 -12.51
CA PRO A 202 -0.64 7.46 -12.42
C PRO A 202 0.50 6.91 -11.57
N PHE A 203 0.23 5.88 -10.81
CA PHE A 203 1.25 5.16 -10.07
C PHE A 203 1.73 3.94 -10.86
N TYR A 204 3.04 3.81 -11.06
CA TYR A 204 3.61 2.76 -11.91
C TYR A 204 4.10 1.54 -11.18
N GLY A 205 4.06 1.57 -9.87
CA GLY A 205 4.55 0.50 -9.05
C GLY A 205 6.03 0.63 -8.67
N TYR A 206 6.46 -0.31 -7.89
CA TYR A 206 7.78 -0.41 -7.33
C TYR A 206 8.86 -0.58 -8.42
N GLY A 207 9.96 0.13 -8.28
CA GLY A 207 11.08 0.08 -9.23
C GLY A 207 10.98 1.01 -10.43
N TYR A 208 9.86 1.69 -10.62
CA TYR A 208 9.64 2.64 -11.72
C TYR A 208 9.74 4.11 -11.29
N GLY A 209 10.48 4.41 -10.29
CA GLY A 209 10.69 5.79 -9.84
C GLY A 209 10.57 5.95 -8.34
N TRP A 210 10.13 4.91 -7.67
CA TRP A 210 9.95 4.93 -6.23
C TRP A 210 10.41 3.64 -5.57
N ALA A 211 11.17 3.77 -4.50
CA ALA A 211 11.58 2.67 -3.65
C ALA A 211 11.63 3.16 -2.20
N PRO A 212 11.32 2.33 -1.19
CA PRO A 212 11.24 2.73 0.21
C PRO A 212 12.48 3.42 0.77
N SER A 213 13.63 3.19 0.17
CA SER A 213 14.91 3.78 0.58
C SER A 213 15.29 5.06 -0.17
N TYR A 214 14.46 5.52 -1.10
CA TYR A 214 14.69 6.75 -1.85
C TYR A 214 13.73 7.84 -1.38
N ALA A 215 14.27 8.93 -0.88
CA ALA A 215 13.51 10.14 -0.53
C ALA A 215 13.14 10.98 -1.77
N THR A 216 12.84 10.33 -2.89
CA THR A 216 12.48 11.01 -4.14
C THR A 216 11.60 10.11 -4.99
N TYR A 217 10.44 10.61 -5.36
CA TYR A 217 9.57 10.02 -6.37
C TYR A 217 9.95 10.56 -7.75
N SER A 218 10.45 9.70 -8.63
CA SER A 218 10.86 10.10 -9.98
C SER A 218 9.75 9.78 -10.97
N MET A 219 9.05 10.82 -11.42
CA MET A 219 8.01 10.69 -12.43
C MET A 219 8.64 10.57 -13.83
N GLN A 220 8.07 9.70 -14.66
CA GLN A 220 8.56 9.39 -16.01
C GLN A 220 8.07 10.39 -17.07
N TYR A 221 7.53 11.53 -16.65
CA TYR A 221 6.99 12.58 -17.52
C TYR A 221 7.93 13.76 -17.61
N ASP A 222 7.78 14.55 -18.66
CA ASP A 222 8.46 15.84 -18.78
C ASP A 222 7.53 17.02 -18.43
N GLU A 223 8.12 18.20 -18.25
CA GLU A 223 7.36 19.40 -17.87
C GLU A 223 6.33 19.84 -18.94
N ASP A 224 6.58 19.56 -20.21
CA ASP A 224 5.69 19.94 -21.30
C ASP A 224 4.41 19.08 -21.26
N GLU A 225 4.54 17.76 -21.00
CA GLU A 225 3.41 16.84 -20.82
C GLU A 225 2.54 17.25 -19.63
N ILE A 226 3.18 17.58 -18.51
CA ILE A 226 2.47 18.00 -17.29
C ILE A 226 1.79 19.36 -17.48
N GLY A 227 2.38 20.23 -18.30
CA GLY A 227 1.84 21.56 -18.56
C GLY A 227 0.45 21.58 -19.21
N GLU A 228 0.00 20.46 -19.77
CA GLU A 228 -1.32 20.30 -20.38
C GLU A 228 -2.39 19.76 -19.40
N MET A 229 -1.95 19.28 -18.21
CA MET A 229 -2.87 18.76 -17.20
C MET A 229 -3.66 19.87 -16.50
N GLN A 230 -4.82 19.51 -15.96
CA GLN A 230 -5.57 20.37 -15.05
C GLN A 230 -5.20 20.04 -13.60
N PRO A 231 -5.21 21.01 -12.68
CA PRO A 231 -5.05 20.72 -11.26
C PRO A 231 -6.08 19.70 -10.78
N PHE A 232 -5.65 18.83 -9.85
CA PHE A 232 -6.54 17.88 -9.20
C PHE A 232 -7.44 18.60 -8.19
N ASP A 233 -8.74 18.31 -8.25
CA ASP A 233 -9.76 18.95 -7.42
C ASP A 233 -10.21 17.99 -6.32
N TYR A 234 -9.71 18.19 -5.10
CA TYR A 234 -10.09 17.39 -3.95
C TYR A 234 -11.57 17.46 -3.59
N GLU A 235 -12.29 18.55 -3.94
CA GLU A 235 -13.72 18.67 -3.67
C GLU A 235 -14.57 17.73 -4.55
N ARG A 236 -14.00 17.29 -5.67
CA ARG A 236 -14.65 16.32 -6.57
C ARG A 236 -14.36 14.87 -6.22
N TYR A 237 -13.32 14.61 -5.43
CA TYR A 237 -12.95 13.26 -5.02
C TYR A 237 -13.76 12.85 -3.81
N GLU A 238 -14.65 11.88 -3.97
CA GLU A 238 -15.45 11.34 -2.87
C GLU A 238 -14.58 10.44 -1.97
N SER A 239 -14.13 11.00 -0.86
CA SER A 239 -13.39 10.25 0.14
C SER A 239 -14.33 9.38 0.97
N LEU A 240 -13.93 8.13 1.22
CA LEU A 240 -14.67 7.17 2.05
C LEU A 240 -14.40 7.38 3.55
N ILE A 241 -13.39 8.17 3.87
CA ILE A 241 -13.02 8.63 5.21
C ILE A 241 -12.97 10.17 5.12
N GLU A 242 -13.72 10.86 5.96
CA GLU A 242 -13.84 12.33 5.97
C GLU A 242 -12.86 13.00 6.95
#